data_10415d94cc129a76cdf8985aa6b30a65
#
_entry.id   10415d94cc129a76cdf8985aa6b30a65
#
_cell.length_a   1.000
_cell.length_b   1.000
_cell.length_c   1.000
_cell.angle_alpha   90.00
_cell.angle_beta   90.00
_cell.angle_gamma   90.00
#
_symmetry.space_group_name_H-M   'P 1'
#
loop_
_entity.id
_entity.type
_entity.pdbx_description
1 polymer ?
#
loop_
_entity_poly.entity_id
_entity_poly.type
_entity_poly.pdbx_seq_one_letter_code
_entity_poly.pdbx_strand_id
1 'polypeptide(L)'
;MKKIMMFAIIAIMAVNVVAQEQKNDNAASQERMTLLFNAKVKMLKEKLLLTDEQTEKFIPIYKEYMTEMGKYFGKRRRHDMEVKTADEATKKVVDELDGKMKVLEVQKSFIPRFAKVLTPQQLLKLLPAESDIQHQVRKEFKKRRMNSLRKKNKALNERIKKRTDSLRMKNKEV
;
A
#
# COMPACT_ATOMS: atom_id res chain seq x y z
N MET A 1 -11.80 -9.76 -18.89
CA MET A 1 -12.13 -9.84 -17.46
C MET A 1 -11.01 -9.30 -16.56
N LYS A 2 -9.71 -9.53 -16.81
CA LYS A 2 -8.59 -8.99 -16.00
C LYS A 2 -8.51 -7.44 -15.91
N LYS A 3 -8.99 -6.71 -16.91
CA LYS A 3 -8.96 -5.23 -16.94
C LYS A 3 -10.07 -4.57 -16.10
N ILE A 4 -11.22 -5.20 -15.97
CA ILE A 4 -12.37 -4.67 -15.23
C ILE A 4 -12.14 -4.70 -13.72
N MET A 5 -11.42 -5.70 -13.23
CA MET A 5 -11.04 -5.86 -11.83
C MET A 5 -10.09 -4.78 -11.31
N MET A 6 -9.15 -4.34 -12.14
CA MET A 6 -8.27 -3.23 -11.81
C MET A 6 -9.03 -1.91 -11.61
N PHE A 7 -10.12 -1.71 -12.34
CA PHE A 7 -10.96 -0.51 -12.21
C PHE A 7 -11.75 -0.47 -10.89
N ALA A 8 -12.16 -1.62 -10.34
CA ALA A 8 -12.87 -1.67 -9.07
C ALA A 8 -12.01 -1.20 -7.88
N ILE A 9 -10.71 -1.56 -7.86
CA ILE A 9 -9.77 -1.05 -6.86
C ILE A 9 -9.53 0.45 -7.06
N ILE A 10 -9.56 0.90 -8.29
CA ILE A 10 -9.34 2.31 -8.68
C ILE A 10 -10.52 3.19 -8.27
N ALA A 11 -11.76 2.72 -8.41
CA ALA A 11 -12.95 3.47 -8.05
C ALA A 11 -13.10 3.68 -6.53
N ILE A 12 -12.74 2.68 -5.73
CA ILE A 12 -12.81 2.75 -4.27
C ILE A 12 -11.81 3.76 -3.67
N MET A 13 -10.69 4.03 -4.38
CA MET A 13 -9.69 5.00 -3.91
C MET A 13 -9.90 6.44 -4.43
N ALA A 14 -10.89 6.67 -5.28
CA ALA A 14 -11.11 7.99 -5.90
C ALA A 14 -12.05 8.91 -5.11
N VAL A 15 -12.72 8.40 -4.08
CA VAL A 15 -13.63 9.19 -3.24
C VAL A 15 -12.89 9.74 -2.05
N ASN A 16 -12.82 11.04 -1.98
CA ASN A 16 -12.33 11.93 -0.92
C ASN A 16 -10.91 12.47 -1.05
N VAL A 17 -10.83 13.49 -1.87
CA VAL A 17 -9.93 14.62 -1.65
C VAL A 17 -10.73 15.89 -1.94
N VAL A 18 -11.58 16.32 -1.02
CA VAL A 18 -11.93 17.73 -0.79
C VAL A 18 -12.49 17.86 0.62
N ALA A 19 -11.81 18.67 1.41
CA ALA A 19 -12.23 19.42 2.61
C ALA A 19 -12.52 18.64 3.91
N GLN A 20 -11.69 18.76 4.85
CA GLN A 20 -11.80 19.54 6.10
C GLN A 20 -10.79 19.10 7.14
N GLU A 21 -10.22 20.11 7.76
CA GLU A 21 -9.13 20.17 8.72
C GLU A 21 -9.25 19.25 9.94
N GLN A 22 -8.12 18.63 10.26
CA GLN A 22 -7.52 18.36 11.59
C GLN A 22 -8.23 17.55 12.67
N LYS A 23 -9.44 17.01 12.48
CA LYS A 23 -10.02 16.08 13.48
C LYS A 23 -10.29 14.66 12.96
N ASN A 24 -9.93 14.34 11.73
CA ASN A 24 -10.36 13.10 11.08
C ASN A 24 -9.24 12.20 10.53
N ASP A 25 -7.98 12.45 10.85
CA ASP A 25 -6.86 11.66 10.29
C ASP A 25 -6.89 10.18 10.70
N ASN A 26 -7.37 9.89 11.90
CA ASN A 26 -7.48 8.51 12.38
C ASN A 26 -8.65 7.77 11.71
N ALA A 27 -9.80 8.40 11.55
CA ALA A 27 -10.96 7.78 10.90
C ALA A 27 -10.71 7.55 9.41
N ALA A 28 -10.17 8.55 8.72
CA ALA A 28 -9.78 8.43 7.31
C ALA A 28 -8.66 7.39 7.09
N SER A 29 -7.76 7.24 8.06
CA SER A 29 -6.71 6.21 8.03
C SER A 29 -7.29 4.81 8.20
N GLN A 30 -8.22 4.63 9.14
CA GLN A 30 -8.91 3.35 9.35
C GLN A 30 -9.78 2.95 8.16
N GLU A 31 -10.52 3.89 7.58
CA GLU A 31 -11.31 3.63 6.38
C GLU A 31 -10.43 3.18 5.22
N ARG A 32 -9.30 3.85 4.99
CA ARG A 32 -8.31 3.43 3.96
C ARG A 32 -7.75 2.04 4.21
N MET A 33 -7.46 1.70 5.46
CA MET A 33 -6.97 0.37 5.83
C MET A 33 -8.03 -0.70 5.57
N THR A 34 -9.29 -0.43 5.91
CA THR A 34 -10.43 -1.32 5.64
C THR A 34 -10.65 -1.53 4.16
N LEU A 35 -10.61 -0.47 3.37
CA LEU A 35 -10.73 -0.54 1.91
C LEU A 35 -9.59 -1.37 1.28
N LEU A 36 -8.37 -1.17 1.75
CA LEU A 36 -7.21 -1.95 1.29
C LEU A 36 -7.32 -3.42 1.67
N PHE A 37 -7.79 -3.72 2.89
CA PHE A 37 -8.03 -5.07 3.36
C PHE A 37 -9.06 -5.77 2.48
N ASN A 38 -10.24 -5.15 2.29
CA ASN A 38 -11.32 -5.71 1.47
C ASN A 38 -10.87 -5.95 0.01
N ALA A 39 -10.11 -5.02 -0.56
CA ALA A 39 -9.54 -5.18 -1.89
C ALA A 39 -8.58 -6.37 -1.97
N LYS A 40 -7.71 -6.55 -0.98
CA LYS A 40 -6.80 -7.70 -0.90
C LYS A 40 -7.56 -9.02 -0.76
N VAL A 41 -8.55 -9.10 0.13
CA VAL A 41 -9.39 -10.28 0.31
C VAL A 41 -10.07 -10.66 -1.00
N LYS A 42 -10.66 -9.68 -1.71
CA LYS A 42 -11.29 -9.92 -3.01
C LYS A 42 -10.28 -10.50 -4.03
N MET A 43 -9.09 -9.93 -4.11
CA MET A 43 -8.06 -10.44 -5.03
C MET A 43 -7.57 -11.83 -4.65
N LEU A 44 -7.43 -12.13 -3.34
CA LEU A 44 -7.07 -13.47 -2.86
C LEU A 44 -8.18 -14.48 -3.18
N LYS A 45 -9.45 -14.14 -2.92
CA LYS A 45 -10.59 -14.99 -3.29
C LYS A 45 -10.51 -15.41 -4.76
N GLU A 46 -10.24 -14.48 -5.65
CA GLU A 46 -10.19 -14.75 -7.09
C GLU A 46 -8.92 -15.50 -7.51
N LYS A 47 -7.74 -15.16 -6.95
CA LYS A 47 -6.48 -15.84 -7.26
C LYS A 47 -6.44 -17.30 -6.75
N LEU A 48 -7.01 -17.53 -5.59
CA LEU A 48 -7.04 -18.85 -4.94
C LEU A 48 -8.31 -19.63 -5.28
N LEU A 49 -9.27 -19.02 -6.01
CA LEU A 49 -10.57 -19.62 -6.34
C LEU A 49 -11.30 -20.12 -5.08
N LEU A 50 -11.35 -19.25 -4.04
CA LEU A 50 -12.03 -19.59 -2.80
C LEU A 50 -13.54 -19.64 -3.01
N THR A 51 -14.20 -20.67 -2.45
CA THR A 51 -15.64 -20.71 -2.33
C THR A 51 -16.13 -19.61 -1.35
N ASP A 52 -17.43 -19.32 -1.34
CA ASP A 52 -18.00 -18.37 -0.38
C ASP A 52 -17.81 -18.84 1.05
N GLU A 53 -18.06 -20.13 1.31
CA GLU A 53 -17.85 -20.75 2.63
C GLU A 53 -16.38 -20.66 3.09
N GLN A 54 -15.44 -20.96 2.20
CA GLN A 54 -14.01 -20.80 2.49
C GLN A 54 -13.66 -19.34 2.78
N THR A 55 -14.24 -18.42 2.02
CA THR A 55 -13.99 -16.98 2.18
C THR A 55 -14.45 -16.49 3.54
N GLU A 56 -15.62 -16.89 4.00
CA GLU A 56 -16.13 -16.53 5.33
C GLU A 56 -15.21 -17.00 6.45
N LYS A 57 -14.70 -18.24 6.36
CA LYS A 57 -13.75 -18.79 7.35
C LYS A 57 -12.34 -18.20 7.21
N PHE A 58 -11.93 -17.82 6.01
CA PHE A 58 -10.62 -17.26 5.71
C PHE A 58 -10.46 -15.82 6.22
N ILE A 59 -11.48 -14.97 6.08
CA ILE A 59 -11.43 -13.54 6.42
C ILE A 59 -10.96 -13.27 7.85
N PRO A 60 -11.51 -13.89 8.90
CA PRO A 60 -11.07 -13.62 10.27
C PRO A 60 -9.61 -14.00 10.50
N ILE A 61 -9.17 -15.14 9.98
CA ILE A 61 -7.77 -15.59 10.09
C ILE A 61 -6.85 -14.62 9.36
N TYR A 62 -7.22 -14.19 8.17
CA TYR A 62 -6.43 -13.26 7.36
C TYR A 62 -6.37 -11.86 7.98
N LYS A 63 -7.44 -11.41 8.65
CA LYS A 63 -7.46 -10.15 9.38
C LYS A 63 -6.46 -10.15 10.54
N GLU A 64 -6.45 -11.20 11.35
CA GLU A 64 -5.48 -11.36 12.42
C GLU A 64 -4.05 -11.43 11.89
N TYR A 65 -3.83 -12.25 10.84
CA TYR A 65 -2.54 -12.34 10.16
C TYR A 65 -2.03 -10.96 9.69
N MET A 66 -2.87 -10.17 9.03
CA MET A 66 -2.52 -8.84 8.56
C MET A 66 -2.22 -7.87 9.70
N THR A 67 -2.92 -8.01 10.83
CA THR A 67 -2.69 -7.22 12.04
C THR A 67 -1.33 -7.55 12.65
N GLU A 68 -0.99 -8.82 12.80
CA GLU A 68 0.31 -9.26 13.30
C GLU A 68 1.46 -8.83 12.37
N MET A 69 1.29 -9.05 11.07
CA MET A 69 2.25 -8.58 10.06
C MET A 69 2.46 -7.06 10.11
N GLY A 70 1.41 -6.30 10.37
CA GLY A 70 1.45 -4.84 10.48
C GLY A 70 2.39 -4.32 11.56
N LYS A 71 2.56 -5.06 12.65
CA LYS A 71 3.48 -4.71 13.75
C LYS A 71 4.95 -4.61 13.30
N TYR A 72 5.31 -5.36 12.27
CA TYR A 72 6.69 -5.44 11.76
C TYR A 72 6.90 -4.64 10.47
N PHE A 73 5.88 -4.42 9.65
CA PHE A 73 5.97 -3.59 8.44
C PHE A 73 6.11 -2.09 8.73
N GLY A 74 5.55 -1.60 9.83
CA GLY A 74 5.59 -0.18 10.20
C GLY A 74 6.98 0.33 10.58
N LYS A 75 7.88 -0.54 11.04
CA LYS A 75 9.24 -0.21 11.44
C LYS A 75 10.21 -0.01 10.26
N ARG A 76 9.81 -0.38 9.03
CA ARG A 76 10.57 -0.12 7.79
C ARG A 76 10.46 1.32 7.28
N ARG A 77 10.10 2.28 8.13
CA ARG A 77 10.07 3.69 7.72
C ARG A 77 11.49 4.15 7.46
N ARG A 78 11.68 4.55 6.19
CA ARG A 78 12.78 5.35 5.67
C ARG A 78 13.99 5.37 6.61
N HIS A 79 14.93 4.56 6.31
CA HIS A 79 16.28 4.81 6.71
C HIS A 79 16.61 6.24 6.28
N ASP A 80 16.68 7.17 7.23
CA ASP A 80 17.52 8.32 7.05
C ASP A 80 18.91 7.77 6.80
N MET A 81 19.37 7.94 5.56
CA MET A 81 20.61 7.31 5.09
C MET A 81 21.87 7.99 5.63
N GLU A 82 21.74 8.93 6.54
CA GLU A 82 22.86 9.48 7.26
C GLU A 82 23.31 8.50 8.35
N VAL A 83 24.13 7.56 7.94
CA VAL A 83 24.89 6.69 8.83
C VAL A 83 26.31 7.23 8.85
N LYS A 84 26.78 7.61 10.03
CA LYS A 84 28.10 8.25 10.18
C LYS A 84 29.20 7.24 10.49
N THR A 85 28.86 6.05 11.00
CA THR A 85 29.80 5.04 11.42
C THR A 85 29.46 3.66 10.86
N ALA A 86 30.47 2.80 10.74
CA ALA A 86 30.29 1.40 10.34
C ALA A 86 29.42 0.62 11.35
N ASP A 87 29.53 0.94 12.64
CA ASP A 87 28.77 0.28 13.70
C ASP A 87 27.27 0.62 13.61
N GLU A 88 26.95 1.89 13.34
CA GLU A 88 25.55 2.29 13.09
C GLU A 88 24.98 1.60 11.85
N ALA A 89 25.79 1.47 10.78
CA ALA A 89 25.38 0.75 9.58
C ALA A 89 25.11 -0.73 9.88
N THR A 90 26.03 -1.38 10.59
CA THR A 90 25.90 -2.78 10.99
C THR A 90 24.63 -3.00 11.81
N LYS A 91 24.41 -2.18 12.85
CA LYS A 91 23.21 -2.28 13.68
C LYS A 91 21.93 -2.14 12.84
N LYS A 92 21.90 -1.17 11.94
CA LYS A 92 20.71 -0.97 11.07
C LYS A 92 20.45 -2.16 10.15
N VAL A 93 21.49 -2.78 9.60
CA VAL A 93 21.37 -3.98 8.77
C VAL A 93 20.86 -5.17 9.59
N VAL A 94 21.39 -5.37 10.80
CA VAL A 94 20.94 -6.44 11.72
C VAL A 94 19.48 -6.22 12.11
N ASP A 95 19.09 -5.01 12.52
CA ASP A 95 17.70 -4.67 12.87
C ASP A 95 16.73 -4.91 11.70
N GLU A 96 17.18 -4.67 10.45
CA GLU A 96 16.39 -4.96 9.26
C GLU A 96 16.21 -6.46 9.03
N LEU A 97 17.27 -7.23 9.23
CA LEU A 97 17.24 -8.70 9.09
C LEU A 97 16.34 -9.32 10.17
N ASP A 98 16.46 -8.87 11.41
CA ASP A 98 15.60 -9.30 12.51
C ASP A 98 14.12 -9.00 12.23
N GLY A 99 13.84 -7.83 11.68
CA GLY A 99 12.48 -7.48 11.25
C GLY A 99 11.94 -8.40 10.15
N LYS A 100 12.82 -8.83 9.21
CA LYS A 100 12.44 -9.82 8.18
C LYS A 100 12.19 -11.20 8.77
N MET A 101 13.03 -11.63 9.71
CA MET A 101 12.86 -12.91 10.42
C MET A 101 11.52 -12.95 11.16
N LYS A 102 11.17 -11.88 11.89
CA LYS A 102 9.87 -11.78 12.57
C LYS A 102 8.68 -11.85 11.62
N VAL A 103 8.78 -11.26 10.44
CA VAL A 103 7.75 -11.39 9.40
C VAL A 103 7.59 -12.85 8.97
N LEU A 104 8.68 -13.57 8.75
CA LEU A 104 8.64 -15.00 8.39
C LEU A 104 8.10 -15.89 9.51
N GLU A 105 8.42 -15.58 10.77
CA GLU A 105 7.87 -16.26 11.94
C GLU A 105 6.34 -16.11 12.02
N VAL A 106 5.83 -14.89 11.81
CA VAL A 106 4.38 -14.67 11.73
C VAL A 106 3.77 -15.46 10.59
N GLN A 107 4.34 -15.41 9.39
CA GLN A 107 3.85 -16.21 8.26
C GLN A 107 3.78 -17.69 8.62
N LYS A 108 4.89 -18.23 9.15
CA LYS A 108 4.98 -19.64 9.55
C LYS A 108 3.92 -20.01 10.60
N SER A 109 3.69 -19.17 11.59
CA SER A 109 2.72 -19.43 12.67
C SER A 109 1.26 -19.47 12.19
N PHE A 110 0.92 -18.75 11.10
CA PHE A 110 -0.43 -18.74 10.55
C PHE A 110 -0.70 -19.87 9.54
N ILE A 111 0.32 -20.49 8.94
CA ILE A 111 0.13 -21.58 7.97
C ILE A 111 -0.77 -22.70 8.48
N PRO A 112 -0.62 -23.24 9.71
CA PRO A 112 -1.52 -24.28 10.22
C PRO A 112 -2.98 -23.84 10.35
N ARG A 113 -3.22 -22.55 10.60
CA ARG A 113 -4.58 -21.98 10.67
C ARG A 113 -5.20 -21.87 9.29
N PHE A 114 -4.45 -21.45 8.29
CA PHE A 114 -4.90 -21.41 6.89
C PHE A 114 -5.16 -22.83 6.35
N ALA A 115 -4.35 -23.80 6.73
CA ALA A 115 -4.51 -25.21 6.32
C ALA A 115 -5.84 -25.83 6.78
N LYS A 116 -6.50 -25.28 7.80
CA LYS A 116 -7.83 -25.74 8.24
C LYS A 116 -8.96 -25.28 7.31
N VAL A 117 -8.71 -24.30 6.44
CA VAL A 117 -9.72 -23.67 5.58
C VAL A 117 -9.42 -23.88 4.09
N LEU A 118 -8.15 -23.90 3.75
CA LEU A 118 -7.67 -23.95 2.37
C LEU A 118 -7.35 -25.40 1.96
N THR A 119 -7.60 -25.72 0.70
CA THR A 119 -7.07 -26.95 0.12
C THR A 119 -5.53 -26.90 0.02
N PRO A 120 -4.84 -28.06 -0.09
CA PRO A 120 -3.39 -28.08 -0.24
C PRO A 120 -2.88 -27.19 -1.37
N GLN A 121 -3.55 -27.20 -2.53
CA GLN A 121 -3.19 -26.39 -3.69
C GLN A 121 -3.39 -24.89 -3.46
N GLN A 122 -4.47 -24.52 -2.76
CA GLN A 122 -4.72 -23.12 -2.38
C GLN A 122 -3.68 -22.64 -1.37
N LEU A 123 -3.33 -23.49 -0.40
CA LEU A 123 -2.33 -23.16 0.62
C LEU A 123 -0.95 -22.90 -0.01
N LEU A 124 -0.51 -23.75 -0.94
CA LEU A 124 0.75 -23.54 -1.67
C LEU A 124 0.76 -22.25 -2.49
N LYS A 125 -0.40 -21.82 -2.98
CA LYS A 125 -0.53 -20.58 -3.75
C LYS A 125 -0.72 -19.32 -2.90
N LEU A 126 -0.99 -19.44 -1.60
CA LEU A 126 -1.35 -18.32 -0.74
C LEU A 126 -0.24 -17.25 -0.69
N LEU A 127 0.97 -17.62 -0.28
CA LEU A 127 2.07 -16.66 -0.15
C LEU A 127 2.52 -16.06 -1.49
N PRO A 128 2.67 -16.84 -2.59
CA PRO A 128 2.90 -16.26 -3.91
C PRO A 128 1.78 -15.30 -4.34
N ALA A 129 0.52 -15.65 -4.16
CA ALA A 129 -0.61 -14.79 -4.51
C ALA A 129 -0.60 -13.49 -3.69
N GLU A 130 -0.29 -13.56 -2.40
CA GLU A 130 -0.17 -12.39 -1.53
C GLU A 130 0.98 -11.47 -1.96
N SER A 131 2.14 -12.04 -2.31
CA SER A 131 3.29 -11.30 -2.83
C SER A 131 2.94 -10.56 -4.12
N ASP A 132 2.29 -11.24 -5.06
CA ASP A 132 1.83 -10.64 -6.32
C ASP A 132 0.85 -9.48 -6.08
N ILE A 133 -0.12 -9.67 -5.19
CA ILE A 133 -1.09 -8.63 -4.84
C ILE A 133 -0.35 -7.42 -4.24
N GLN A 134 0.56 -7.65 -3.32
CA GLN A 134 1.36 -6.59 -2.72
C GLN A 134 2.17 -5.83 -3.76
N HIS A 135 2.75 -6.53 -4.73
CA HIS A 135 3.49 -5.93 -5.85
C HIS A 135 2.60 -5.06 -6.73
N GLN A 136 1.41 -5.57 -7.09
CA GLN A 136 0.41 -4.82 -7.87
C GLN A 136 -0.05 -3.55 -7.14
N VAL A 137 -0.37 -3.67 -5.86
CA VAL A 137 -0.77 -2.53 -5.02
C VAL A 137 0.34 -1.47 -4.97
N ARG A 138 1.60 -1.87 -4.74
CA ARG A 138 2.75 -0.94 -4.75
C ARG A 138 2.93 -0.24 -6.09
N LYS A 139 2.79 -0.97 -7.19
CA LYS A 139 2.90 -0.42 -8.56
C LYS A 139 1.84 0.65 -8.81
N GLU A 140 0.60 0.40 -8.41
CA GLU A 140 -0.49 1.36 -8.56
C GLU A 140 -0.30 2.61 -7.67
N PHE A 141 0.16 2.45 -6.42
CA PHE A 141 0.50 3.59 -5.58
C PHE A 141 1.62 4.44 -6.19
N LYS A 142 2.68 3.82 -6.69
CA LYS A 142 3.78 4.53 -7.37
C LYS A 142 3.28 5.30 -8.59
N LYS A 143 2.45 4.68 -9.43
CA LYS A 143 1.85 5.32 -10.61
C LYS A 143 1.00 6.54 -10.24
N ARG A 144 0.15 6.41 -9.23
CA ARG A 144 -0.70 7.51 -8.74
C ARG A 144 0.12 8.67 -8.18
N ARG A 145 1.12 8.36 -7.37
CA ARG A 145 2.05 9.37 -6.83
C ARG A 145 2.74 10.12 -7.96
N MET A 146 3.23 9.42 -8.97
CA MET A 146 3.86 10.04 -10.15
C MET A 146 2.88 10.93 -10.93
N ASN A 147 1.65 10.47 -11.14
CA ASN A 147 0.63 11.25 -11.83
C ASN A 147 0.23 12.50 -11.03
N SER A 148 0.12 12.40 -9.71
CA SER A 148 -0.15 13.53 -8.83
C SER A 148 0.98 14.56 -8.89
N LEU A 149 2.25 14.12 -8.85
CA LEU A 149 3.42 14.99 -8.99
C LEU A 149 3.44 15.68 -10.37
N ARG A 150 3.16 14.94 -11.45
CA ARG A 150 3.07 15.53 -12.80
C ARG A 150 2.01 16.60 -12.89
N LYS A 151 0.82 16.37 -12.31
CA LYS A 151 -0.26 17.38 -12.26
C LYS A 151 0.16 18.62 -11.48
N LYS A 152 0.81 18.44 -10.31
CA LYS A 152 1.32 19.56 -9.49
C LYS A 152 2.39 20.37 -10.24
N ASN A 153 3.34 19.69 -10.90
CA ASN A 153 4.39 20.37 -11.66
C ASN A 153 3.82 21.12 -12.87
N LYS A 154 2.84 20.55 -13.57
CA LYS A 154 2.16 21.24 -14.68
C LYS A 154 1.46 22.52 -14.19
N ALA A 155 0.70 22.43 -13.10
CA ALA A 155 0.01 23.58 -12.52
C ALA A 155 0.99 24.66 -12.02
N LEU A 156 2.14 24.25 -11.44
CA LEU A 156 3.19 25.17 -11.03
C LEU A 156 3.81 25.89 -12.25
N ASN A 157 4.14 25.17 -13.29
CA ASN A 157 4.72 25.74 -14.52
C ASN A 157 3.75 26.73 -15.19
N GLU A 158 2.44 26.43 -15.21
CA GLU A 158 1.42 27.35 -15.72
C GLU A 158 1.33 28.63 -14.88
N ARG A 159 1.43 28.52 -13.54
CA ARG A 159 1.47 29.70 -12.65
C ARG A 159 2.72 30.56 -12.88
N ILE A 160 3.89 29.90 -13.02
CA ILE A 160 5.15 30.60 -13.31
C ILE A 160 5.04 31.34 -14.64
N LYS A 161 4.57 30.69 -15.70
CA LYS A 161 4.36 31.28 -17.01
C LYS A 161 3.47 32.51 -16.96
N LYS A 162 2.29 32.40 -16.35
CA LYS A 162 1.36 33.54 -16.18
C LYS A 162 2.00 34.73 -15.45
N ARG A 163 2.80 34.46 -14.40
CA ARG A 163 3.50 35.50 -13.64
C ARG A 163 4.58 36.17 -14.49
N THR A 164 5.34 35.39 -15.25
CA THR A 164 6.39 35.89 -16.14
C THR A 164 5.79 36.75 -17.26
N ASP A 165 4.68 36.33 -17.86
CA ASP A 165 3.99 37.07 -18.90
C ASP A 165 3.44 38.40 -18.34
N SER A 166 2.85 38.40 -17.16
CA SER A 166 2.39 39.61 -16.47
C SER A 166 3.51 40.63 -16.18
N LEU A 167 4.68 40.14 -15.76
CA LEU A 167 5.86 40.99 -15.54
C LEU A 167 6.40 41.59 -16.85
N ARG A 168 6.41 40.78 -17.95
CA ARG A 168 6.81 41.26 -19.27
C ARG A 168 5.90 42.38 -19.80
N MET A 169 4.59 42.29 -19.54
CA MET A 169 3.66 43.33 -19.99
C MET A 169 3.87 44.64 -19.22
N LYS A 170 4.05 44.57 -17.89
CA LYS A 170 4.34 45.74 -17.06
C LYS A 170 5.64 46.48 -17.46
N ASN A 171 6.67 45.74 -17.88
CA ASN A 171 7.94 46.36 -18.33
C ASN A 171 7.89 46.94 -19.74
N LYS A 172 6.81 46.75 -20.50
CA LYS A 172 6.61 47.39 -21.83
C LYS A 172 5.78 48.66 -21.76
N GLU A 173 5.17 48.98 -20.65
CA GLU A 173 4.36 50.16 -20.41
C GLU A 173 5.14 51.32 -19.72
N VAL A 174 6.42 51.07 -19.44
CA VAL A 174 7.40 52.06 -18.91
C VAL A 174 8.39 52.42 -20.03
#